data_0fde759f2e84b41824487c5bc3287350
#
_entry.id   0fde759f2e84b41824487c5bc3287350
#
_cell.length_a   1.000
_cell.length_b   1.000
_cell.length_c   1.000
_cell.angle_alpha   90.00
_cell.angle_beta   90.00
_cell.angle_gamma   90.00
#
_symmetry.space_group_name_H-M   'P 1'
#
loop_
_entity.id
_entity.type
_entity.pdbx_description
1 polymer ?
#
loop_
_entity_poly.entity_id
_entity_poly.type
_entity_poly.pdbx_seq_one_letter_code
_entity_poly.pdbx_strand_id
1 'polypeptide(L)'
;MPPSRRLPDGPSRIDLPVKLRILLFGPEAAALARDHVELDIPAPATPHSLREHLAAAFPALRPSLPAARFAVNSRFAAPDQSISSSDEVALIGLVSGG
;
A
#
# COMPACT_ATOMS: atom_id res chain seq x y z
N MET A 1 -4.54 19.12 33.20
CA MET A 1 -4.35 18.60 32.76
C MET A 1 -4.47 18.27 32.17
N PRO A 2 -4.39 18.17 31.96
CA PRO A 2 -4.27 17.68 31.19
C PRO A 2 -4.34 17.21 30.50
N PRO A 3 -4.26 17.08 30.44
CA PRO A 3 -4.07 16.50 29.59
C PRO A 3 -4.09 16.10 28.86
N SER A 4 -3.91 16.11 28.88
CA SER A 4 -3.72 15.60 28.11
C SER A 4 -3.61 15.41 27.44
N ARG A 5 -3.56 15.64 27.48
CA ARG A 5 -3.25 15.25 26.77
C ARG A 5 -2.95 14.88 26.19
N ARG A 6 -2.72 14.86 26.14
CA ARG A 6 -2.30 14.26 25.48
C ARG A 6 -1.94 13.77 25.04
N LEU A 7 -1.59 13.75 24.97
CA LEU A 7 -1.15 13.11 24.48
C LEU A 7 -1.04 12.62 24.06
N PRO A 8 -0.89 12.62 24.18
CA PRO A 8 -0.52 12.10 23.65
C PRO A 8 -0.75 11.85 22.92
N ASP A 9 -0.72 12.04 22.91
CA ASP A 9 -0.77 11.93 22.14
C ASP A 9 -0.28 11.63 20.99
N GLY A 10 0.50 11.75 20.85
CA GLY A 10 1.39 11.39 19.80
C GLY A 10 1.33 9.96 19.35
N PRO A 11 1.58 9.00 20.24
CA PRO A 11 1.53 7.59 19.85
C PRO A 11 0.22 7.19 19.18
N SER A 12 -0.89 7.68 19.65
CA SER A 12 -2.16 7.28 19.07
C SER A 12 -2.31 7.78 17.64
N ARG A 13 -1.71 8.92 17.31
CA ARG A 13 -1.76 9.40 15.93
C ARG A 13 -0.92 8.53 15.00
N ILE A 14 0.21 8.01 15.52
CA ILE A 14 1.06 7.13 14.75
C ILE A 14 0.32 5.85 14.40
N ASP A 15 -0.57 5.42 15.28
CA ASP A 15 -1.29 4.18 15.08
C ASP A 15 -2.49 4.30 14.15
N LEU A 16 -2.82 5.51 13.72
CA LEU A 16 -3.94 5.69 12.80
C LEU A 16 -3.59 5.07 11.45
N PRO A 17 -4.52 4.30 10.88
CA PRO A 17 -4.25 3.69 9.58
C PRO A 17 -4.17 4.72 8.48
N VAL A 18 -3.37 4.39 7.48
CA VAL A 18 -3.27 5.16 6.25
C VAL A 18 -4.16 4.47 5.23
N LYS A 19 -5.18 5.16 4.75
CA LYS A 19 -6.05 4.58 3.74
C LYS A 19 -5.42 4.80 2.37
N LEU A 20 -5.14 3.71 1.68
CA LEU A 20 -4.49 3.77 0.38
C LEU A 20 -5.39 3.18 -0.68
N ARG A 21 -5.38 3.80 -1.84
CA ARG A 21 -6.03 3.29 -3.02
C ARG A 21 -4.94 2.86 -4.00
N ILE A 22 -4.94 1.59 -4.33
CA ILE A 22 -3.90 1.01 -5.16
C ILE A 22 -4.49 0.65 -6.51
N LEU A 23 -3.98 1.27 -7.56
CA LEU A 23 -4.42 0.98 -8.92
C LEU A 23 -3.83 -0.34 -9.38
N LEU A 24 -4.61 -1.10 -10.13
CA LEU A 24 -4.21 -2.41 -10.64
C LEU A 24 -4.25 -2.38 -12.16
N PHE A 25 -3.34 -3.14 -12.77
CA PHE A 25 -3.26 -3.24 -14.22
C PHE A 25 -3.00 -4.69 -14.61
N GLY A 26 -3.34 -5.01 -15.87
CA GLY A 26 -2.99 -6.30 -16.44
C GLY A 26 -3.49 -7.48 -15.62
N PRO A 27 -2.60 -8.46 -15.38
CA PRO A 27 -3.01 -9.69 -14.68
C PRO A 27 -3.55 -9.44 -13.29
N GLU A 28 -3.03 -8.45 -12.60
CA GLU A 28 -3.49 -8.17 -11.24
C GLU A 28 -4.92 -7.65 -11.26
N ALA A 29 -5.23 -6.76 -12.19
CA ALA A 29 -6.60 -6.28 -12.33
C ALA A 29 -7.55 -7.41 -12.72
N ALA A 30 -7.09 -8.28 -13.60
CA ALA A 30 -7.90 -9.42 -14.03
C ALA A 30 -8.14 -10.40 -12.89
N ALA A 31 -7.12 -10.64 -12.06
CA ALA A 31 -7.23 -11.58 -10.96
C ALA A 31 -8.31 -11.18 -9.97
N LEU A 32 -8.49 -9.88 -9.75
CA LEU A 32 -9.47 -9.38 -8.80
C LEU A 32 -10.73 -8.84 -9.48
N ALA A 33 -10.75 -8.84 -10.81
CA ALA A 33 -11.88 -8.31 -11.59
C ALA A 33 -12.19 -6.87 -11.21
N ARG A 34 -11.15 -6.08 -10.98
CA ARG A 34 -11.29 -4.66 -10.63
C ARG A 34 -10.00 -3.93 -10.98
N ASP A 35 -10.11 -2.61 -11.10
CA ASP A 35 -8.96 -1.80 -11.49
C ASP A 35 -8.29 -1.11 -10.30
N HIS A 36 -8.77 -1.32 -9.09
CA HIS A 36 -8.14 -0.79 -7.90
C HIS A 36 -8.61 -1.54 -6.67
N VAL A 37 -7.85 -1.43 -5.60
CA VAL A 37 -8.25 -1.91 -4.28
C VAL A 37 -7.97 -0.82 -3.27
N GLU A 38 -8.65 -0.89 -2.13
CA GLU A 38 -8.40 0.03 -1.02
C GLU A 38 -8.01 -0.77 0.20
N LEU A 39 -7.02 -0.25 0.92
CA LEU A 39 -6.53 -0.88 2.15
C LEU A 39 -6.24 0.19 3.18
N ASP A 40 -6.50 -0.16 4.44
CA ASP A 40 -6.03 0.63 5.58
C ASP A 40 -4.78 -0.05 6.11
N ILE A 41 -3.68 0.70 6.15
CA ILE A 41 -2.38 0.17 6.51
C ILE A 41 -1.87 0.92 7.73
N PRO A 42 -1.35 0.22 8.75
CA PRO A 42 -0.79 0.92 9.90
C PRO A 42 0.34 1.85 9.46
N ALA A 43 0.39 3.04 10.03
CA ALA A 43 1.46 3.97 9.74
C ALA A 43 2.76 3.50 10.39
N PRO A 44 3.90 3.75 9.78
CA PRO A 44 4.07 4.34 8.47
C PRO A 44 3.80 3.34 7.35
N ALA A 45 3.12 3.80 6.31
CA ALA A 45 2.87 2.96 5.15
C ALA A 45 4.06 3.07 4.19
N THR A 46 4.55 1.92 3.73
CA THR A 46 5.67 1.85 2.79
C THR A 46 5.34 0.80 1.74
N PRO A 47 6.03 0.80 0.60
CA PRO A 47 5.84 -0.28 -0.37
C PRO A 47 6.05 -1.66 0.24
N HIS A 48 7.01 -1.79 1.14
CA HIS A 48 7.25 -3.07 1.80
C HIS A 48 6.04 -3.51 2.62
N SER A 49 5.53 -2.63 3.49
CA SER A 49 4.38 -2.99 4.31
C SER A 49 3.13 -3.17 3.46
N LEU A 50 2.99 -2.37 2.40
CA LEU A 50 1.86 -2.50 1.50
C LEU A 50 1.84 -3.86 0.82
N ARG A 51 3.01 -4.34 0.38
CA ARG A 51 3.11 -5.65 -0.24
C ARG A 51 2.62 -6.75 0.70
N GLU A 52 3.02 -6.68 1.96
CA GLU A 52 2.61 -7.67 2.94
C GLU A 52 1.11 -7.64 3.19
N HIS A 53 0.54 -6.43 3.29
CA HIS A 53 -0.90 -6.31 3.52
C HIS A 53 -1.71 -6.74 2.31
N LEU A 54 -1.21 -6.47 1.11
CA LEU A 54 -1.89 -6.95 -0.10
C LEU A 54 -1.88 -8.47 -0.16
N ALA A 55 -0.77 -9.10 0.20
CA ALA A 55 -0.69 -10.56 0.19
C ALA A 55 -1.68 -11.17 1.17
N ALA A 56 -1.87 -10.54 2.31
CA ALA A 56 -2.79 -11.04 3.32
C ALA A 56 -4.25 -10.81 2.93
N ALA A 57 -4.55 -9.62 2.39
CA ALA A 57 -5.92 -9.25 2.07
C ALA A 57 -6.40 -9.84 0.77
N PHE A 58 -5.50 -10.00 -0.20
CA PHE A 58 -5.86 -10.46 -1.53
C PHE A 58 -4.94 -11.61 -1.95
N PRO A 59 -5.24 -12.83 -1.49
CA PRO A 59 -4.36 -13.97 -1.81
C PRO A 59 -4.18 -14.19 -3.31
N ALA A 60 -5.13 -13.77 -4.12
CA ALA A 60 -5.00 -13.93 -5.57
C ALA A 60 -3.84 -13.14 -6.15
N LEU A 61 -3.35 -12.12 -5.43
CA LEU A 61 -2.21 -11.33 -5.89
C LEU A 61 -0.87 -11.93 -5.48
N ARG A 62 -0.86 -12.92 -4.58
CA ARG A 62 0.41 -13.46 -4.06
C ARG A 62 1.39 -13.89 -5.14
N PRO A 63 0.95 -14.56 -6.22
CA PRO A 63 1.92 -14.97 -7.23
C PRO A 63 2.61 -13.80 -7.92
N SER A 64 1.94 -12.66 -8.01
CA SER A 64 2.49 -11.50 -8.70
C SER A 64 3.36 -10.61 -7.80
N LEU A 65 3.08 -10.61 -6.50
CA LEU A 65 3.68 -9.62 -5.61
C LEU A 65 5.21 -9.66 -5.51
N PRO A 66 5.85 -10.83 -5.49
CA PRO A 66 7.31 -10.82 -5.35
C PRO A 66 8.04 -10.08 -6.46
N ALA A 67 7.49 -10.12 -7.67
CA ALA A 67 8.11 -9.44 -8.80
C ALA A 67 7.51 -8.07 -9.09
N ALA A 68 6.42 -7.73 -8.41
CA ALA A 68 5.73 -6.48 -8.68
C ALA A 68 6.43 -5.31 -8.00
N ARG A 69 6.20 -4.13 -8.55
CA ARG A 69 6.73 -2.89 -7.98
C ARG A 69 5.59 -1.93 -7.73
N PHE A 70 5.83 -1.00 -6.82
CA PHE A 70 4.85 0.04 -6.56
C PHE A 70 5.35 1.35 -7.14
N ALA A 71 4.45 2.03 -7.85
CA ALA A 71 4.70 3.38 -8.29
C ALA A 71 3.88 4.32 -7.41
N VAL A 72 4.52 5.35 -6.90
CA VAL A 72 3.87 6.36 -6.08
C VAL A 72 3.99 7.67 -6.84
N ASN A 73 2.84 8.23 -7.18
CA ASN A 73 2.76 9.46 -7.96
C ASN A 73 3.57 9.32 -9.26
N SER A 74 3.38 8.20 -9.94
CA SER A 74 3.97 7.90 -11.26
C SER A 74 5.47 7.64 -11.22
N ARG A 75 6.03 7.35 -10.05
CA ARG A 75 7.45 7.03 -9.92
C ARG A 75 7.61 5.77 -9.10
N PHE A 76 8.53 4.92 -9.53
CA PHE A 76 8.81 3.73 -8.72
C PHE A 76 9.33 4.13 -7.35
N ALA A 77 8.77 3.53 -6.34
CA ALA A 77 9.07 3.86 -4.96
C ALA A 77 10.08 2.89 -4.38
N ALA A 78 10.97 3.40 -3.53
CA ALA A 78 11.87 2.55 -2.76
C ALA A 78 11.06 1.76 -1.71
N PRO A 79 11.55 0.57 -1.30
CA PRO A 79 10.79 -0.26 -0.36
C PRO A 79 10.45 0.42 0.96
N ASP A 80 11.24 1.39 1.38
CA ASP A 80 11.04 2.07 2.66
C ASP A 80 10.51 3.49 2.51
N GLN A 81 10.10 3.88 1.31
CA GLN A 81 9.56 5.20 1.08
C GLN A 81 8.20 5.35 1.76
N SER A 82 8.01 6.45 2.48
CA SER A 82 6.72 6.71 3.12
C SER A 82 5.64 7.04 2.09
N ILE A 83 4.47 6.47 2.30
CA ILE A 83 3.31 6.69 1.43
C ILE A 83 2.22 7.32 2.28
N SER A 84 1.60 8.38 1.78
CA SER A 84 0.49 9.02 2.47
C SER A 84 -0.81 8.73 1.75
N SER A 85 -1.92 9.00 2.44
CA SER A 85 -3.24 8.73 1.88
C SER A 85 -3.55 9.60 0.67
N SER A 86 -2.82 10.68 0.48
CA SER A 86 -3.02 11.55 -0.68
C SER A 86 -2.19 11.12 -1.89
N ASP A 87 -1.31 10.13 -1.73
CA ASP A 87 -0.48 9.67 -2.83
C ASP A 87 -1.26 8.74 -3.75
N GLU A 88 -0.95 8.82 -5.04
CA GLU A 88 -1.49 7.87 -6.01
C GLU A 88 -0.54 6.68 -6.09
N VAL A 89 -1.07 5.49 -5.75
CA VAL A 89 -0.26 4.28 -5.70
C VAL A 89 -0.74 3.31 -6.76
N ALA A 90 0.19 2.71 -7.47
CA ALA A 90 -0.11 1.72 -8.49
C ALA A 90 0.75 0.49 -8.28
N LEU A 91 0.14 -0.68 -8.46
CA LEU A 91 0.86 -1.95 -8.43
C LEU A 91 1.22 -2.31 -9.87
N ILE A 92 2.50 -2.37 -10.13
CA ILE A 92 3.00 -2.65 -11.48
C ILE A 92 3.57 -4.06 -11.49
N GLY A 93 2.80 -4.96 -12.09
CA GLY A 93 3.28 -6.31 -12.25
C GLY A 93 4.30 -6.38 -13.38
N LEU A 94 5.40 -7.04 -13.11
CA LEU A 94 6.43 -7.19 -14.13
C LEU A 94 6.10 -8.39 -15.00
N VAL A 95 6.11 -8.16 -16.29
CA VAL A 95 5.89 -9.24 -17.25
C VAL A 95 7.26 -9.84 -17.56
N SER A 96 7.44 -11.08 -17.15
CA SER A 96 8.73 -11.72 -17.30
C SER A 96 8.90 -12.20 -18.74
N GLY A 97 9.98 -11.75 -19.35
CA GLY A 97 10.45 -12.30 -20.60
C GLY A 97 9.45 -12.26 -21.73
N GLY A 98 8.59 -11.40 -21.62
CA GLY A 98 7.63 -11.29 -22.71
C GLY A 98 6.63 -12.37 -22.65
#